data_7a8833b7a461c7d643c22844ce8fc068
#
_entry.id   7a8833b7a461c7d643c22844ce8fc068
#
_cell.length_a   1.000
_cell.length_b   1.000
_cell.length_c   1.000
_cell.angle_alpha   90.00
_cell.angle_beta   90.00
_cell.angle_gamma   90.00
#
_symmetry.space_group_name_H-M   'P 1'
#
loop_
_entity.id
_entity.type
_entity.pdbx_description
1 polymer ?
#
loop_
_entity_poly.entity_id
_entity_poly.type
_entity_poly.pdbx_seq_one_letter_code
_entity_poly.pdbx_strand_id
1 'polypeptide(L)'
;PVTEGLYKKPTVVNNVETLAAATGILINGSDKFSSIGNKKCAGTKLVCFDSFFNNPGVYEVDMCTPMKKIINEIGGGFKEPVKALQIGGPLGGIIPIKEVEKLNLDFQEFTAAGFMLGHAGIVSIPKDFNMVEYIHHLFEFSAEESCGK
;
A
#
# COMPACT_ATOMS: atom_id res chain seq x y z
N PRO A 1 7.49 24.81 4.96
CA PRO A 1 8.83 24.34 4.51
C PRO A 1 9.24 24.91 3.16
N VAL A 2 8.31 25.25 2.25
CA VAL A 2 8.62 25.77 0.90
C VAL A 2 9.47 27.04 0.94
N THR A 3 9.18 27.96 1.85
CA THR A 3 9.93 29.22 2.03
C THR A 3 10.99 29.10 3.11
N GLU A 4 10.68 28.41 4.20
CA GLU A 4 11.54 28.22 5.36
C GLU A 4 11.28 26.85 6.01
N GLY A 5 12.29 26.00 6.07
CA GLY A 5 12.25 24.65 6.64
C GLY A 5 13.54 24.34 7.41
N LEU A 6 14.18 23.22 7.08
CA LEU A 6 15.43 22.78 7.71
C LEU A 6 16.53 23.85 7.54
N TYR A 7 17.20 24.18 8.61
CA TYR A 7 18.23 25.24 8.67
C TYR A 7 17.75 26.62 8.19
N LYS A 8 16.45 26.90 8.33
CA LYS A 8 15.81 28.15 7.85
C LYS A 8 15.96 28.36 6.33
N LYS A 9 16.05 27.27 5.58
CA LYS A 9 16.13 27.28 4.12
C LYS A 9 14.93 26.63 3.48
N PRO A 10 14.61 26.94 2.21
CA PRO A 10 13.61 26.19 1.46
C PRO A 10 13.89 24.69 1.51
N THR A 11 12.89 23.90 1.85
CA THR A 11 13.06 22.45 2.11
C THR A 11 11.97 21.68 1.39
N VAL A 12 12.36 20.69 0.60
CA VAL A 12 11.46 19.72 -0.02
C VAL A 12 11.11 18.65 1.01
N VAL A 13 9.80 18.38 1.18
CA VAL A 13 9.28 17.27 1.99
C VAL A 13 8.65 16.27 1.05
N ASN A 14 9.11 15.04 1.09
CA ASN A 14 8.63 13.96 0.24
C ASN A 14 8.50 12.64 1.01
N ASN A 15 7.74 11.69 0.44
CA ASN A 15 7.65 10.34 0.97
C ASN A 15 9.04 9.66 0.91
N VAL A 16 9.37 8.90 1.96
CA VAL A 16 10.68 8.23 2.06
C VAL A 16 10.91 7.20 0.94
N GLU A 17 9.86 6.48 0.53
CA GLU A 17 9.92 5.53 -0.59
C GLU A 17 10.26 6.26 -1.90
N THR A 18 9.66 7.43 -2.13
CA THR A 18 9.96 8.29 -3.29
C THR A 18 11.43 8.74 -3.29
N LEU A 19 11.95 9.17 -2.14
CA LEU A 19 13.36 9.60 -2.01
C LEU A 19 14.33 8.43 -2.23
N ALA A 20 14.01 7.24 -1.70
CA ALA A 20 14.80 6.03 -1.92
C ALA A 20 14.78 5.60 -3.40
N ALA A 21 13.61 5.61 -4.04
CA ALA A 21 13.47 5.31 -5.47
C ALA A 21 14.25 6.30 -6.34
N ALA A 22 14.16 7.61 -6.04
CA ALA A 22 14.91 8.64 -6.76
C ALA A 22 16.43 8.39 -6.70
N THR A 23 16.94 8.01 -5.52
CA THR A 23 18.36 7.65 -5.35
C THR A 23 18.73 6.43 -6.21
N GLY A 24 17.88 5.39 -6.20
CA GLY A 24 18.05 4.20 -7.03
C GLY A 24 18.05 4.51 -8.53
N ILE A 25 17.18 5.42 -8.98
CA ILE A 25 17.09 5.87 -10.37
C ILE A 25 18.37 6.63 -10.78
N LEU A 26 18.87 7.51 -9.92
CA LEU A 26 20.10 8.27 -10.19
C LEU A 26 21.33 7.35 -10.34
N ILE A 27 21.40 6.28 -9.57
CA ILE A 27 22.50 5.32 -9.61
C ILE A 27 22.38 4.36 -10.79
N ASN A 28 21.19 3.82 -11.06
CA ASN A 28 20.99 2.72 -12.00
C ASN A 28 20.44 3.15 -13.37
N GLY A 29 20.01 4.40 -13.51
CA GLY A 29 19.36 4.95 -14.71
C GLY A 29 17.83 4.82 -14.71
N SER A 30 17.18 5.75 -15.39
CA SER A 30 15.73 5.82 -15.51
C SER A 30 15.15 4.66 -16.32
N ASP A 31 15.86 4.17 -17.32
CA ASP A 31 15.39 3.10 -18.21
C ASP A 31 15.18 1.79 -17.45
N LYS A 32 16.09 1.48 -16.51
CA LYS A 32 15.96 0.30 -15.65
C LYS A 32 14.70 0.38 -14.80
N PHE A 33 14.44 1.52 -14.17
CA PHE A 33 13.24 1.73 -13.35
C PHE A 33 11.96 1.68 -14.19
N SER A 34 11.94 2.35 -15.33
CA SER A 34 10.76 2.42 -16.21
C SER A 34 10.46 1.12 -16.96
N SER A 35 11.41 0.18 -17.00
CA SER A 35 11.20 -1.16 -17.58
C SER A 35 10.42 -2.10 -16.66
N ILE A 36 10.27 -1.76 -15.37
CA ILE A 36 9.48 -2.52 -14.39
C ILE A 36 8.03 -1.98 -14.40
N GLY A 37 7.04 -2.88 -14.38
CA GLY A 37 5.63 -2.49 -14.44
C GLY A 37 5.17 -2.13 -15.83
N ASN A 38 4.38 -1.07 -15.97
CA ASN A 38 3.89 -0.57 -17.25
C ASN A 38 4.16 0.94 -17.43
N LYS A 39 3.87 1.49 -18.64
CA LYS A 39 4.14 2.91 -18.96
C LYS A 39 3.47 3.93 -18.04
N LYS A 40 2.38 3.56 -17.36
CA LYS A 40 1.61 4.45 -16.47
C LYS A 40 1.90 4.22 -15.01
N CYS A 41 2.42 3.02 -14.67
CA CYS A 41 2.71 2.60 -13.32
C CYS A 41 4.02 1.79 -13.31
N ALA A 42 5.14 2.51 -13.34
CA ALA A 42 6.47 1.92 -13.44
C ALA A 42 7.16 1.80 -12.08
N GLY A 43 8.14 0.91 -12.01
CA GLY A 43 8.98 0.69 -10.85
C GLY A 43 8.43 -0.37 -9.90
N THR A 44 8.83 -0.25 -8.64
CA THR A 44 8.48 -1.17 -7.56
C THR A 44 7.65 -0.47 -6.49
N LYS A 45 7.03 -1.26 -5.62
CA LYS A 45 6.27 -0.80 -4.45
C LYS A 45 6.58 -1.67 -3.25
N LEU A 46 6.77 -1.05 -2.09
CA LEU A 46 6.82 -1.78 -0.83
C LEU A 46 5.41 -2.20 -0.43
N VAL A 47 5.22 -3.49 -0.21
CA VAL A 47 3.98 -4.09 0.30
C VAL A 47 4.25 -4.64 1.68
N CYS A 48 3.40 -4.31 2.65
CA CYS A 48 3.53 -4.77 4.02
C CYS A 48 2.41 -5.74 4.36
N PHE A 49 2.77 -6.93 4.84
CA PHE A 49 1.84 -7.96 5.29
C PHE A 49 1.80 -8.05 6.81
N ASP A 50 0.61 -8.16 7.36
CA ASP A 50 0.38 -8.36 8.78
C ASP A 50 0.66 -9.82 9.23
N SER A 51 0.43 -10.08 10.52
CA SER A 51 0.70 -11.39 11.14
C SER A 51 -0.26 -12.50 10.71
N PHE A 52 -1.36 -12.21 10.01
CA PHE A 52 -2.28 -13.22 9.46
C PHE A 52 -1.76 -13.90 8.21
N PHE A 53 -0.80 -13.29 7.51
CA PHE A 53 -0.12 -13.96 6.41
C PHE A 53 0.85 -15.03 6.95
N ASN A 54 1.09 -16.06 6.16
CA ASN A 54 2.12 -17.07 6.49
C ASN A 54 3.52 -16.46 6.46
N ASN A 55 3.75 -15.48 5.54
CA ASN A 55 5.00 -14.73 5.41
C ASN A 55 4.75 -13.25 5.75
N PRO A 56 4.63 -12.87 7.04
CA PRO A 56 4.48 -11.47 7.41
C PRO A 56 5.77 -10.70 7.17
N GLY A 57 5.66 -9.39 6.88
CA GLY A 57 6.84 -8.54 6.66
C GLY A 57 6.64 -7.51 5.57
N VAL A 58 7.75 -6.90 5.15
CA VAL A 58 7.77 -5.90 4.08
C VAL A 58 8.52 -6.46 2.89
N TYR A 59 7.92 -6.37 1.72
CA TYR A 59 8.44 -6.92 0.47
C TYR A 59 8.42 -5.87 -0.63
N GLU A 60 9.50 -5.78 -1.39
CA GLU A 60 9.54 -4.98 -2.61
C GLU A 60 8.97 -5.82 -3.77
N VAL A 61 7.96 -5.28 -4.44
CA VAL A 61 7.20 -5.97 -5.47
C VAL A 61 7.12 -5.08 -6.72
N ASP A 62 7.30 -5.68 -7.88
CA ASP A 62 7.15 -4.97 -9.15
C ASP A 62 5.71 -4.46 -9.32
N MET A 63 5.57 -3.21 -9.76
CA MET A 63 4.27 -2.68 -10.12
C MET A 63 3.60 -3.56 -11.19
N CYS A 64 2.29 -3.57 -11.21
CA CYS A 64 1.44 -4.42 -12.06
C CYS A 64 1.50 -5.93 -11.76
N THR A 65 2.16 -6.36 -10.70
CA THR A 65 2.07 -7.75 -10.24
C THR A 65 0.64 -8.06 -9.78
N PRO A 66 0.03 -9.19 -10.22
CA PRO A 66 -1.31 -9.57 -9.79
C PRO A 66 -1.41 -9.70 -8.27
N MET A 67 -2.43 -9.08 -7.66
CA MET A 67 -2.65 -9.16 -6.20
C MET A 67 -2.82 -10.59 -5.72
N LYS A 68 -3.42 -11.46 -6.54
CA LYS A 68 -3.52 -12.90 -6.25
C LYS A 68 -2.14 -13.54 -6.07
N LYS A 69 -1.16 -13.18 -6.90
CA LYS A 69 0.22 -13.65 -6.79
C LYS A 69 0.90 -13.10 -5.53
N ILE A 70 0.70 -11.80 -5.27
CA ILE A 70 1.24 -11.14 -4.08
C ILE A 70 0.74 -11.81 -2.80
N ILE A 71 -0.57 -12.09 -2.72
CA ILE A 71 -1.20 -12.72 -1.56
C ILE A 71 -0.72 -14.16 -1.38
N ASN A 72 -0.76 -14.97 -2.43
CA ASN A 72 -0.59 -16.42 -2.31
C ASN A 72 0.87 -16.87 -2.41
N GLU A 73 1.70 -16.23 -3.25
CA GLU A 73 3.09 -16.65 -3.44
C GLU A 73 4.05 -15.88 -2.53
N ILE A 74 3.95 -14.54 -2.49
CA ILE A 74 4.84 -13.71 -1.67
C ILE A 74 4.39 -13.77 -0.20
N GLY A 75 3.12 -13.47 0.07
CA GLY A 75 2.54 -13.54 1.41
C GLY A 75 2.34 -14.96 1.93
N GLY A 76 2.43 -15.97 1.06
CA GLY A 76 2.25 -17.38 1.39
C GLY A 76 0.80 -17.78 1.74
N GLY A 77 -0.17 -16.91 1.39
CA GLY A 77 -1.57 -17.07 1.80
C GLY A 77 -1.79 -16.76 3.28
N PHE A 78 -2.98 -17.07 3.78
CA PHE A 78 -3.40 -16.73 5.14
C PHE A 78 -3.34 -17.94 6.06
N LYS A 79 -3.02 -17.71 7.34
CA LYS A 79 -3.04 -18.73 8.41
C LYS A 79 -4.47 -19.14 8.77
N GLU A 80 -5.42 -18.23 8.63
CA GLU A 80 -6.83 -18.41 8.94
C GLU A 80 -7.71 -17.78 7.84
N PRO A 81 -9.00 -18.16 7.74
CA PRO A 81 -9.89 -17.59 6.73
C PRO A 81 -10.06 -16.07 6.88
N VAL A 82 -9.78 -15.34 5.81
CA VAL A 82 -9.89 -13.89 5.69
C VAL A 82 -11.03 -13.54 4.73
N LYS A 83 -11.88 -12.59 5.10
CA LYS A 83 -13.01 -12.14 4.25
C LYS A 83 -12.70 -10.91 3.41
N ALA A 84 -11.84 -10.05 3.91
CA ALA A 84 -11.47 -8.79 3.25
C ALA A 84 -10.06 -8.37 3.65
N LEU A 85 -9.46 -7.50 2.85
CA LEU A 85 -8.23 -6.80 3.18
C LEU A 85 -8.50 -5.30 3.26
N GLN A 86 -7.95 -4.64 4.27
CA GLN A 86 -7.79 -3.20 4.25
C GLN A 86 -6.44 -2.88 3.62
N ILE A 87 -6.44 -2.07 2.57
CA ILE A 87 -5.24 -1.73 1.82
C ILE A 87 -5.08 -0.22 1.79
N GLY A 88 -3.86 0.27 2.05
CA GLY A 88 -3.52 1.68 1.93
C GLY A 88 -3.59 2.51 3.22
N GLY A 89 -3.74 1.86 4.36
CA GLY A 89 -3.78 2.49 5.69
C GLY A 89 -5.19 2.68 6.25
N PRO A 90 -5.35 3.37 7.41
CA PRO A 90 -6.64 3.51 8.10
C PRO A 90 -7.74 4.15 7.25
N LEU A 91 -7.36 5.07 6.33
CA LEU A 91 -8.26 5.70 5.36
C LEU A 91 -8.31 4.96 4.01
N GLY A 92 -7.64 3.81 3.90
CA GLY A 92 -7.65 2.96 2.72
C GLY A 92 -8.95 2.18 2.55
N GLY A 93 -9.07 1.52 1.39
CA GLY A 93 -10.24 0.71 1.07
C GLY A 93 -10.28 -0.62 1.82
N ILE A 94 -11.47 -1.02 2.26
CA ILE A 94 -11.76 -2.39 2.70
C ILE A 94 -12.28 -3.16 1.50
N ILE A 95 -11.52 -4.13 1.03
CA ILE A 95 -11.77 -4.80 -0.24
C ILE A 95 -12.02 -6.29 0.01
N PRO A 96 -13.16 -6.85 -0.39
CA PRO A 96 -13.40 -8.30 -0.29
C PRO A 96 -12.31 -9.09 -1.03
N ILE A 97 -11.89 -10.23 -0.48
CA ILE A 97 -10.81 -11.06 -1.07
C ILE A 97 -11.04 -11.34 -2.56
N LYS A 98 -12.27 -11.71 -2.94
CA LYS A 98 -12.63 -12.02 -4.34
C LYS A 98 -12.43 -10.83 -5.30
N GLU A 99 -12.54 -9.61 -4.79
CA GLU A 99 -12.31 -8.40 -5.60
C GLU A 99 -10.83 -8.04 -5.65
N VAL A 100 -10.11 -8.14 -4.52
CA VAL A 100 -8.66 -7.92 -4.49
C VAL A 100 -7.94 -8.84 -5.47
N GLU A 101 -8.31 -10.12 -5.53
CA GLU A 101 -7.67 -11.12 -6.41
C GLU A 101 -7.82 -10.84 -7.91
N LYS A 102 -8.73 -9.94 -8.28
CA LYS A 102 -8.92 -9.51 -9.68
C LYS A 102 -8.03 -8.33 -10.07
N LEU A 103 -7.43 -7.65 -9.13
CA LEU A 103 -6.63 -6.45 -9.33
C LEU A 103 -5.14 -6.78 -9.50
N ASN A 104 -4.44 -5.88 -10.16
CA ASN A 104 -2.99 -5.84 -10.13
C ASN A 104 -2.52 -4.74 -9.16
N LEU A 105 -1.27 -4.80 -8.72
CA LEU A 105 -0.63 -3.77 -7.90
C LEU A 105 -0.43 -2.51 -8.74
N ASP A 106 -1.51 -1.78 -9.00
CA ASP A 106 -1.54 -0.62 -9.89
C ASP A 106 -2.50 0.45 -9.32
N PHE A 107 -2.01 1.68 -9.20
CA PHE A 107 -2.78 2.80 -8.65
C PHE A 107 -4.04 3.09 -9.48
N GLN A 108 -3.96 2.97 -10.80
CA GLN A 108 -5.08 3.28 -11.68
C GLN A 108 -6.14 2.19 -11.63
N GLU A 109 -5.74 0.91 -11.58
CA GLU A 109 -6.68 -0.20 -11.44
C GLU A 109 -7.43 -0.13 -10.11
N PHE A 110 -6.73 0.13 -9.00
CA PHE A 110 -7.38 0.33 -7.71
C PHE A 110 -8.36 1.49 -7.75
N THR A 111 -7.97 2.64 -8.31
CA THR A 111 -8.85 3.81 -8.44
C THR A 111 -10.06 3.52 -9.33
N ALA A 112 -9.88 2.83 -10.45
CA ALA A 112 -10.96 2.46 -11.35
C ALA A 112 -11.96 1.47 -10.70
N ALA A 113 -11.48 0.63 -9.79
CA ALA A 113 -12.30 -0.27 -8.99
C ALA A 113 -12.97 0.41 -7.78
N GLY A 114 -12.75 1.72 -7.58
CA GLY A 114 -13.30 2.49 -6.46
C GLY A 114 -12.51 2.37 -5.15
N PHE A 115 -11.26 1.91 -5.22
CA PHE A 115 -10.39 1.71 -4.06
C PHE A 115 -9.13 2.58 -4.14
N MET A 116 -8.40 2.65 -3.04
CA MET A 116 -7.10 3.32 -2.96
C MET A 116 -6.01 2.32 -2.59
N LEU A 117 -4.92 2.31 -3.37
CA LEU A 117 -3.74 1.51 -3.03
C LEU A 117 -2.94 2.14 -1.88
N GLY A 118 -2.93 3.47 -1.80
CA GLY A 118 -2.21 4.23 -0.77
C GLY A 118 -0.75 3.81 -0.65
N HIS A 119 -0.30 3.57 0.58
CA HIS A 119 1.06 3.10 0.86
C HIS A 119 1.25 1.57 0.69
N ALA A 120 0.21 0.83 0.26
CA ALA A 120 0.21 -0.62 0.07
C ALA A 120 0.49 -1.46 1.35
N GLY A 121 0.23 -0.92 2.52
CA GLY A 121 0.10 -1.72 3.74
C GLY A 121 -1.20 -2.52 3.68
N ILE A 122 -1.14 -3.80 4.02
CA ILE A 122 -2.26 -4.75 3.93
C ILE A 122 -2.56 -5.26 5.33
N VAL A 123 -3.79 -5.03 5.78
CA VAL A 123 -4.32 -5.55 7.04
C VAL A 123 -5.42 -6.55 6.72
N SER A 124 -5.28 -7.75 7.26
CA SER A 124 -6.22 -8.86 7.05
C SER A 124 -7.41 -8.74 7.99
N ILE A 125 -8.62 -8.93 7.45
CA ILE A 125 -9.85 -8.94 8.24
C ILE A 125 -10.36 -10.37 8.31
N PRO A 126 -10.26 -11.04 9.49
CA PRO A 126 -10.70 -12.42 9.68
C PRO A 126 -12.17 -12.60 9.32
N LYS A 127 -12.53 -13.81 8.88
CA LYS A 127 -13.90 -14.13 8.44
C LYS A 127 -14.95 -13.78 9.49
N ASP A 128 -14.67 -14.08 10.75
CA ASP A 128 -15.62 -13.94 11.86
C ASP A 128 -15.52 -12.59 12.59
N PHE A 129 -14.62 -11.69 12.15
CA PHE A 129 -14.46 -10.38 12.77
C PHE A 129 -15.69 -9.48 12.48
N ASN A 130 -16.16 -8.75 13.49
CA ASN A 130 -17.31 -7.84 13.35
C ASN A 130 -16.90 -6.59 12.57
N MET A 131 -17.52 -6.38 11.40
CA MET A 131 -17.20 -5.23 10.54
C MET A 131 -17.64 -3.90 11.15
N VAL A 132 -18.70 -3.87 11.96
CA VAL A 132 -19.15 -2.64 12.62
C VAL A 132 -18.13 -2.20 13.66
N GLU A 133 -17.62 -3.12 14.46
CA GLU A 133 -16.55 -2.87 15.42
C GLU A 133 -15.26 -2.42 14.73
N TYR A 134 -14.92 -3.03 13.60
CA TYR A 134 -13.75 -2.64 12.81
C TYR A 134 -13.85 -1.20 12.30
N ILE A 135 -15.00 -0.85 11.72
CA ILE A 135 -15.26 0.51 11.20
C ILE A 135 -15.27 1.52 12.36
N HIS A 136 -15.90 1.18 13.49
CA HIS A 136 -15.88 2.02 14.68
C HIS A 136 -14.46 2.32 15.13
N HIS A 137 -13.61 1.28 15.25
CA HIS A 137 -12.19 1.44 15.60
C HIS A 137 -11.44 2.35 14.61
N LEU A 138 -11.67 2.21 13.30
CA LEU A 138 -11.03 3.07 12.30
C LEU A 138 -11.43 4.55 12.45
N PHE A 139 -12.70 4.81 12.72
CA PHE A 139 -13.18 6.18 12.94
C PHE A 139 -12.65 6.77 14.26
N GLU A 140 -12.63 5.99 15.32
CA GLU A 140 -12.06 6.38 16.62
C GLU A 140 -10.58 6.73 16.48
N PHE A 141 -9.78 5.84 15.89
CA PHE A 141 -8.38 6.09 15.56
C PHE A 141 -8.20 7.36 14.71
N SER A 142 -9.00 7.50 13.65
CA SER A 142 -8.90 8.66 12.77
C SER A 142 -9.28 9.97 13.47
N ALA A 143 -10.23 9.95 14.40
CA ALA A 143 -10.61 11.10 15.18
C ALA A 143 -9.52 11.51 16.18
N GLU A 144 -8.89 10.56 16.85
CA GLU A 144 -7.81 10.79 17.80
C GLU A 144 -6.53 11.31 17.13
N GLU A 145 -6.19 10.78 15.96
CA GLU A 145 -4.97 11.15 15.21
C GLU A 145 -5.16 12.40 14.32
N SER A 146 -6.38 12.90 14.18
CA SER A 146 -6.68 14.06 13.34
C SER A 146 -6.20 15.36 13.99
N CYS A 147 -5.57 16.23 13.19
CA CYS A 147 -5.26 17.61 13.62
C CYS A 147 -6.49 18.54 13.57
N GLY A 148 -7.67 18.06 13.16
CA GLY A 148 -8.91 18.83 13.09
C GLY A 148 -8.98 19.84 11.92
N LYS A 149 -8.10 19.74 10.91
CA LYS A 149 -8.05 20.62 9.74
C LYS A 149 -8.56 19.90 8.49
#